data_4e54dc9279cc18eff1697a6a5df4bfd7
#
_entry.id   4e54dc9279cc18eff1697a6a5df4bfd7
#
_cell.length_a   1.000
_cell.length_b   1.000
_cell.length_c   1.000
_cell.angle_alpha   90.00
_cell.angle_beta   90.00
_cell.angle_gamma   90.00
#
_symmetry.space_group_name_H-M   'P 1'
#
loop_
_entity.id
_entity.type
_entity.pdbx_description
1 polymer ?
#
loop_
_entity_poly.entity_id
_entity_poly.type
_entity_poly.pdbx_seq_one_letter_code
_entity_poly.pdbx_strand_id
1 'polypeptide(L)'
;MKLNKIVERLNLEVRSGPDKLDIEVSSGYVSDLMSDVIAHAKEQELWITLQTHVNIVAVAGMKGLAGVILVHGSEPERDTVEKAGKEGIPILITKMPAFEI
;
A
#
# COMPACT_ATOMS: atom_id res chain seq x y z
N MET A 1 12.41 -6.60 6.10
CA MET A 1 12.98 -5.49 5.31
C MET A 1 12.12 -4.25 5.49
N LYS A 2 12.74 -3.11 5.67
CA LYS A 2 11.99 -1.86 5.84
C LYS A 2 11.40 -1.38 4.52
N LEU A 3 10.28 -0.68 4.62
CA LEU A 3 9.56 -0.22 3.43
C LEU A 3 10.41 0.68 2.55
N ASN A 4 11.26 1.55 3.13
CA ASN A 4 12.12 2.42 2.34
C ASN A 4 13.07 1.63 1.43
N LYS A 5 13.51 0.45 1.86
CA LYS A 5 14.36 -0.41 1.04
C LYS A 5 13.58 -1.00 -0.14
N ILE A 6 12.32 -1.35 0.10
CA ILE A 6 11.44 -1.88 -0.95
C ILE A 6 11.17 -0.79 -1.99
N VAL A 7 10.87 0.43 -1.52
CA VAL A 7 10.65 1.57 -2.42
C VAL A 7 11.87 1.80 -3.30
N GLU A 8 13.06 1.76 -2.73
CA GLU A 8 14.30 1.96 -3.46
C GLU A 8 14.56 0.86 -4.48
N ARG A 9 14.45 -0.40 -4.06
CA ARG A 9 14.75 -1.55 -4.93
C ARG A 9 13.78 -1.70 -6.09
N LEU A 10 12.50 -1.40 -5.85
CA LEU A 10 11.47 -1.54 -6.88
C LEU A 10 11.19 -0.23 -7.60
N ASN A 11 11.89 0.84 -7.23
CA ASN A 11 11.72 2.16 -7.80
C ASN A 11 10.26 2.62 -7.76
N LEU A 12 9.63 2.47 -6.58
CA LEU A 12 8.25 2.86 -6.39
C LEU A 12 8.12 4.37 -6.24
N GLU A 13 7.01 4.91 -6.69
CA GLU A 13 6.71 6.33 -6.48
C GLU A 13 5.83 6.47 -5.25
N VAL A 14 6.20 7.39 -4.35
CA VAL A 14 5.48 7.59 -3.09
C VAL A 14 4.40 8.65 -3.31
N ARG A 15 3.14 8.29 -3.07
CA ARG A 15 2.01 9.20 -3.20
C ARG A 15 1.53 9.74 -1.86
N SER A 16 1.76 9.01 -0.77
CA SER A 16 1.43 9.49 0.57
C SER A 16 2.31 8.79 1.60
N GLY A 17 2.37 9.36 2.81
CA GLY A 17 3.10 8.78 3.93
C GLY A 17 4.61 8.72 3.77
N PRO A 18 5.26 9.75 3.16
CA PRO A 18 6.71 9.68 2.95
C PRO A 18 7.51 9.62 4.25
N ASP A 19 6.93 10.07 5.35
CA ASP A 19 7.56 10.03 6.68
C ASP A 19 7.34 8.70 7.39
N LYS A 20 6.62 7.76 6.80
CA LYS A 20 6.30 6.46 7.40
C LYS A 20 7.00 5.29 6.71
N LEU A 21 8.03 5.55 5.91
CA LEU A 21 8.71 4.51 5.15
C LEU A 21 9.72 3.70 5.97
N ASP A 22 9.92 4.07 7.23
CA ASP A 22 10.85 3.37 8.12
C ASP A 22 10.23 2.15 8.78
N ILE A 23 9.01 1.79 8.42
CA ILE A 23 8.31 0.67 9.01
C ILE A 23 8.84 -0.67 8.47
N GLU A 24 8.90 -1.67 9.36
CA GLU A 24 9.31 -3.02 8.99
C GLU A 24 8.16 -3.72 8.27
N VAL A 25 8.44 -4.32 7.10
CA VAL A 25 7.44 -5.06 6.31
C VAL A 25 7.61 -6.55 6.58
N SER A 26 6.55 -7.20 7.06
CA SER A 26 6.62 -8.63 7.39
C SER A 26 6.49 -9.52 6.15
N SER A 27 5.58 -9.17 5.25
CA SER A 27 5.40 -9.90 3.98
C SER A 27 4.49 -9.09 3.07
N GLY A 28 4.16 -9.62 1.89
CA GLY A 28 3.24 -9.00 0.97
C GLY A 28 1.92 -9.77 0.91
N TYR A 29 0.84 -9.06 0.62
CA TYR A 29 -0.47 -9.67 0.42
C TYR A 29 -1.09 -9.11 -0.86
N VAL A 30 -1.35 -9.97 -1.83
CA VAL A 30 -1.87 -9.57 -3.14
C VAL A 30 -3.35 -9.90 -3.21
N SER A 31 -4.21 -8.90 -3.32
CA SER A 31 -5.65 -9.10 -3.49
C SER A 31 -6.33 -7.82 -3.91
N ASP A 32 -7.33 -7.93 -4.79
CA ASP A 32 -8.19 -6.81 -5.16
C ASP A 32 -9.53 -6.84 -4.44
N LEU A 33 -9.76 -7.84 -3.59
CA LEU A 33 -10.98 -7.94 -2.81
C LEU A 33 -10.74 -7.47 -1.38
N MET A 34 -11.37 -6.37 -1.00
CA MET A 34 -11.20 -5.83 0.35
C MET A 34 -11.64 -6.80 1.42
N SER A 35 -12.72 -7.56 1.18
CA SER A 35 -13.19 -8.55 2.14
C SER A 35 -12.15 -9.63 2.40
N ASP A 36 -11.41 -10.03 1.37
CA ASP A 36 -10.33 -10.99 1.50
C ASP A 36 -9.17 -10.41 2.33
N VAL A 37 -8.79 -9.16 2.06
CA VAL A 37 -7.74 -8.49 2.80
C VAL A 37 -8.11 -8.36 4.27
N ILE A 38 -9.34 -7.95 4.55
CA ILE A 38 -9.83 -7.82 5.93
C ILE A 38 -9.76 -9.16 6.66
N ALA A 39 -10.12 -10.25 5.97
CA ALA A 39 -10.16 -11.57 6.60
C ALA A 39 -8.78 -12.18 6.81
N HIS A 40 -7.82 -11.93 5.92
CA HIS A 40 -6.59 -12.72 5.87
C HIS A 40 -5.29 -11.94 5.99
N ALA A 41 -5.26 -10.65 5.65
CA ALA A 41 -4.03 -9.87 5.76
C ALA A 41 -3.66 -9.67 7.23
N LYS A 42 -2.36 -9.54 7.50
CA LYS A 42 -1.84 -9.42 8.86
C LYS A 42 -1.09 -8.11 9.02
N GLU A 43 -0.87 -7.71 10.28
CA GLU A 43 -0.15 -6.49 10.60
C GLU A 43 1.20 -6.42 9.88
N GLN A 44 1.56 -5.23 9.46
CA GLN A 44 2.84 -4.91 8.79
C GLN A 44 3.02 -5.60 7.45
N GLU A 45 1.96 -6.20 6.89
CA GLU A 45 2.02 -6.67 5.51
C GLU A 45 1.87 -5.50 4.54
N LEU A 46 2.47 -5.64 3.37
CA LEU A 46 2.36 -4.67 2.30
C LEU A 46 1.29 -5.16 1.34
N TRP A 47 0.21 -4.39 1.20
CA TRP A 47 -0.92 -4.78 0.37
C TRP A 47 -0.68 -4.35 -1.08
N ILE A 48 -0.73 -5.31 -1.99
CA ILE A 48 -0.50 -5.10 -3.42
C ILE A 48 -1.84 -5.26 -4.13
N THR A 49 -2.30 -4.20 -4.82
CA THR A 49 -3.65 -4.19 -5.36
C THR A 49 -3.78 -3.24 -6.55
N LEU A 50 -4.89 -3.36 -7.28
CA LEU A 50 -5.30 -2.40 -8.32
C LEU A 50 -6.31 -1.38 -7.79
N GLN A 51 -6.79 -1.54 -6.57
CA GLN A 51 -7.83 -0.69 -5.98
C GLN A 51 -7.30 0.71 -5.71
N THR A 52 -8.03 1.72 -6.18
CA THR A 52 -7.62 3.13 -6.03
C THR A 52 -8.56 3.93 -5.13
N HIS A 53 -9.64 3.33 -4.67
CA HIS A 53 -10.69 3.99 -3.91
C HIS A 53 -10.25 4.27 -2.47
N VAL A 54 -10.85 5.31 -1.86
CA VAL A 54 -10.51 5.74 -0.50
C VAL A 54 -10.70 4.64 0.55
N ASN A 55 -11.54 3.65 0.28
CA ASN A 55 -11.74 2.52 1.20
C ASN A 55 -10.46 1.74 1.49
N ILE A 56 -9.47 1.77 0.60
CA ILE A 56 -8.20 1.08 0.87
C ILE A 56 -7.49 1.66 2.08
N VAL A 57 -7.66 2.96 2.32
CA VAL A 57 -7.04 3.62 3.48
C VAL A 57 -7.65 3.10 4.77
N ALA A 58 -8.99 2.96 4.80
CA ALA A 58 -9.68 2.44 5.98
C ALA A 58 -9.24 1.01 6.28
N VAL A 59 -9.14 0.17 5.25
CA VAL A 59 -8.72 -1.23 5.41
C VAL A 59 -7.27 -1.30 5.89
N ALA A 60 -6.38 -0.53 5.28
CA ALA A 60 -4.97 -0.51 5.67
C ALA A 60 -4.79 -0.08 7.12
N GLY A 61 -5.52 0.96 7.54
CA GLY A 61 -5.46 1.43 8.93
C GLY A 61 -6.00 0.41 9.91
N MET A 62 -7.15 -0.19 9.59
CA MET A 62 -7.79 -1.19 10.45
C MET A 62 -6.91 -2.42 10.66
N LYS A 63 -6.21 -2.86 9.62
CA LYS A 63 -5.38 -4.07 9.67
C LYS A 63 -3.95 -3.78 10.11
N GLY A 64 -3.57 -2.52 10.29
CA GLY A 64 -2.20 -2.17 10.64
C GLY A 64 -1.19 -2.52 9.55
N LEU A 65 -1.58 -2.35 8.29
CA LEU A 65 -0.70 -2.69 7.17
C LEU A 65 0.45 -1.69 7.06
N ALA A 66 1.58 -2.14 6.52
CA ALA A 66 2.76 -1.30 6.33
C ALA A 66 2.52 -0.23 5.25
N GLY A 67 1.68 -0.54 4.28
CA GLY A 67 1.34 0.37 3.21
C GLY A 67 0.62 -0.35 2.09
N VAL A 68 0.32 0.38 1.02
CA VAL A 68 -0.39 -0.16 -0.14
C VAL A 68 0.42 0.15 -1.39
N ILE A 69 0.67 -0.86 -2.23
CA ILE A 69 1.26 -0.67 -3.55
C ILE A 69 0.18 -0.83 -4.60
N LEU A 70 0.00 0.21 -5.42
CA LEU A 70 -0.92 0.17 -6.56
C LEU A 70 -0.11 -0.21 -7.79
N VAL A 71 -0.56 -1.25 -8.49
CA VAL A 71 0.19 -1.82 -9.62
C VAL A 71 -0.42 -1.42 -10.96
N HIS A 72 0.24 -1.80 -12.07
CA HIS A 72 -0.19 -1.51 -13.43
C HIS A 72 -0.36 -0.02 -13.72
N GLY A 73 0.38 0.84 -13.04
CA GLY A 73 0.28 2.27 -13.25
C GLY A 73 -1.01 2.89 -12.73
N SER A 74 -1.75 2.19 -11.87
CA SER A 74 -2.97 2.72 -11.26
C SER A 74 -2.63 3.90 -10.36
N GLU A 75 -3.42 4.99 -10.48
CA GLU A 75 -3.24 6.17 -9.63
C GLU A 75 -4.35 6.22 -8.59
N PRO A 76 -4.02 6.53 -7.34
CA PRO A 76 -5.05 6.67 -6.32
C PRO A 76 -5.91 7.91 -6.59
N GLU A 77 -7.19 7.84 -6.20
CA GLU A 77 -8.07 8.98 -6.30
C GLU A 77 -7.58 10.09 -5.36
N ARG A 78 -7.97 11.34 -5.65
CA ARG A 78 -7.50 12.49 -4.86
C ARG A 78 -7.85 12.34 -3.38
N ASP A 79 -9.07 11.98 -3.07
CA ASP A 79 -9.52 11.82 -1.68
C ASP A 79 -8.80 10.66 -0.99
N THR A 80 -8.40 9.64 -1.74
CA THR A 80 -7.60 8.54 -1.22
C THR A 80 -6.25 9.04 -0.74
N VAL A 81 -5.57 9.85 -1.54
CA VAL A 81 -4.27 10.42 -1.18
C VAL A 81 -4.41 11.33 0.04
N GLU A 82 -5.44 12.18 0.07
CA GLU A 82 -5.66 13.10 1.18
C GLU A 82 -5.88 12.35 2.49
N LYS A 83 -6.75 11.34 2.48
CA LYS A 83 -7.03 10.58 3.68
C LYS A 83 -5.82 9.78 4.13
N ALA A 84 -5.10 9.16 3.20
CA ALA A 84 -3.89 8.42 3.52
C ALA A 84 -2.84 9.31 4.16
N GLY A 85 -2.69 10.54 3.64
CA GLY A 85 -1.77 11.50 4.23
C GLY A 85 -2.12 11.87 5.66
N LYS A 86 -3.40 12.07 5.94
CA LYS A 86 -3.87 12.39 7.28
C LYS A 86 -3.64 11.25 8.26
N GLU A 87 -3.79 10.01 7.81
CA GLU A 87 -3.68 8.85 8.67
C GLU A 87 -2.30 8.20 8.66
N GLY A 88 -1.38 8.77 7.91
CA GLY A 88 -0.01 8.28 7.86
C GLY A 88 0.12 6.91 7.19
N ILE A 89 -0.71 6.62 6.20
CA ILE A 89 -0.67 5.37 5.46
C ILE A 89 0.15 5.57 4.18
N PRO A 90 1.29 4.87 4.01
CA PRO A 90 2.04 4.96 2.76
C PRO A 90 1.26 4.37 1.58
N ILE A 91 1.14 5.15 0.50
CA ILE A 91 0.62 4.65 -0.76
C ILE A 91 1.72 4.83 -1.81
N LEU A 92 2.03 3.75 -2.50
CA LEU A 92 3.13 3.66 -3.45
C LEU A 92 2.57 3.18 -4.77
N ILE A 93 3.15 3.63 -5.87
CA ILE A 93 2.68 3.18 -7.18
C ILE A 93 3.83 2.63 -8.01
N THR A 94 3.50 1.73 -8.91
CA THR A 94 4.43 1.16 -9.86
C THR A 94 3.69 0.81 -11.15
N LYS A 95 4.42 0.81 -12.27
CA LYS A 95 3.87 0.36 -13.55
C LYS A 95 3.92 -1.16 -13.68
N MET A 96 4.69 -1.84 -12.83
CA MET A 96 4.81 -3.29 -12.89
C MET A 96 3.50 -3.98 -12.52
N PRO A 97 3.20 -5.15 -13.13
CA PRO A 97 2.09 -5.97 -12.66
C PRO A 97 2.42 -6.63 -11.32
N ALA A 98 1.38 -7.02 -10.57
CA ALA A 98 1.55 -7.59 -9.23
C ALA A 98 2.48 -8.80 -9.24
N PHE A 99 2.45 -9.60 -10.29
CA PHE A 99 3.28 -10.80 -10.39
C PHE A 99 4.77 -10.50 -10.33
N GLU A 100 5.19 -9.31 -10.78
CA GLU A 100 6.60 -8.93 -10.81
C GLU A 100 7.09 -8.32 -9.50
N ILE A 101 6.19 -8.00 -8.59
CA ILE A 101 6.54 -7.42 -7.30
C ILE A 101 7.01 -8.52 -6.35
#